data_79642a45e0f780bb6a246d929afc90bd
#
_entry.id   79642a45e0f780bb6a246d929afc90bd
#
_cell.length_a   1.000
_cell.length_b   1.000
_cell.length_c   1.000
_cell.angle_alpha   90.00
_cell.angle_beta   90.00
_cell.angle_gamma   90.00
#
_symmetry.space_group_name_H-M   'P 1'
#
loop_
_entity.id
_entity.type
_entity.pdbx_description
1 polymer ?
#
loop_
_entity_poly.entity_id
_entity_poly.type
_entity_poly.pdbx_seq_one_letter_code
_entity_poly.pdbx_strand_id
1 'polypeptide(L)'
;MKKTKVFIDIFYYKTALSGLKTYIEELLYAVKEHGSDEIEYVISHDISKMANKQFFINSKFRLVRWVFQFRYLFWKQLTLPFLLCKKKIDYVICPDYVAPLFCKSKKIVVIHDNLFWKYPQNYPKIWRKYFTWLIKAGIDKRTEIVTTSNYSKDGLSIIFKNVKIKSIYQSSNTNYSGFNNPKKKFITHIGTFEKRKDLLTLVKAYKKLIDNKFLDYKLVLAGAKNLNGYGRLYFDVKNYIDKYNLNDYIEIPGYIKEKEIKKIYSESLIYVFPSLDEGFGIPLIESMKSEVPIICSDIEVFKEICKDSALYFKAGNHNDLYEKINIFINDSDLRKKLVKLGKENVERFNRNNFIKEFEKIYN
;
A
#
# COMPACT_ATOMS: atom_id res chain seq x y z
N MET A 1 34.70 -14.18 -8.39
CA MET A 1 33.75 -13.74 -9.45
C MET A 1 33.41 -12.25 -9.25
N LYS A 2 33.12 -11.51 -10.32
CA LYS A 2 32.74 -10.10 -10.23
C LYS A 2 31.30 -10.05 -9.73
N LYS A 3 31.04 -9.36 -8.59
CA LYS A 3 29.69 -9.20 -8.08
C LYS A 3 28.81 -8.38 -9.02
N THR A 4 27.55 -8.76 -9.17
CA THR A 4 26.55 -7.95 -9.87
C THR A 4 26.23 -6.71 -9.04
N LYS A 5 26.30 -5.51 -9.64
CA LYS A 5 26.05 -4.24 -8.95
C LYS A 5 24.63 -3.76 -9.18
N VAL A 6 23.87 -3.66 -8.10
CA VAL A 6 22.47 -3.22 -8.11
C VAL A 6 22.33 -1.90 -7.35
N PHE A 7 21.82 -0.86 -8.02
CA PHE A 7 21.59 0.45 -7.41
C PHE A 7 20.11 0.61 -7.08
N ILE A 8 19.79 0.97 -5.83
CA ILE A 8 18.41 1.23 -5.37
C ILE A 8 18.23 2.73 -5.22
N ASP A 9 17.36 3.32 -6.05
CA ASP A 9 17.05 4.74 -5.99
C ASP A 9 15.92 5.04 -5.01
N ILE A 10 16.24 5.64 -3.88
CA ILE A 10 15.30 6.01 -2.84
C ILE A 10 15.09 7.52 -2.70
N PHE A 11 15.43 8.31 -3.72
CA PHE A 11 15.30 9.79 -3.65
C PHE A 11 13.89 10.24 -3.26
N TYR A 12 12.87 9.56 -3.78
CA TYR A 12 11.47 9.89 -3.53
C TYR A 12 11.02 9.56 -2.10
N TYR A 13 11.76 8.75 -1.34
CA TYR A 13 11.43 8.37 0.04
C TYR A 13 11.13 9.57 0.95
N LYS A 14 11.80 10.73 0.73
CA LYS A 14 11.58 11.97 1.50
C LYS A 14 10.13 12.47 1.47
N THR A 15 9.40 12.15 0.44
CA THR A 15 8.03 12.60 0.19
C THR A 15 7.05 11.44 0.01
N ALA A 16 7.56 10.21 0.05
CA ALA A 16 6.75 9.00 -0.06
C ALA A 16 5.77 8.92 1.11
N LEU A 17 4.54 8.55 0.80
CA LEU A 17 3.45 8.38 1.77
C LEU A 17 3.05 6.91 1.83
N SER A 18 2.60 6.47 3.01
CA SER A 18 1.97 5.16 3.23
C SER A 18 2.64 4.01 2.45
N GLY A 19 1.93 3.38 1.52
CA GLY A 19 2.36 2.16 0.83
C GLY A 19 3.70 2.24 0.12
N LEU A 20 4.02 3.33 -0.58
CA LEU A 20 5.31 3.48 -1.25
C LEU A 20 6.46 3.60 -0.24
N LYS A 21 6.24 4.30 0.87
CA LYS A 21 7.22 4.39 1.94
C LYS A 21 7.49 3.01 2.53
N THR A 22 6.45 2.28 2.90
CA THR A 22 6.55 0.91 3.42
C THR A 22 7.26 -0.01 2.43
N TYR A 23 6.95 0.09 1.12
CA TYR A 23 7.62 -0.72 0.10
C TYR A 23 9.13 -0.48 0.05
N ILE A 24 9.56 0.79 0.07
CA ILE A 24 10.99 1.13 0.05
C ILE A 24 11.68 0.63 1.33
N GLU A 25 11.07 0.84 2.50
CA GLU A 25 11.61 0.35 3.78
C GLU A 25 11.78 -1.17 3.77
N GLU A 26 10.74 -1.89 3.35
CA GLU A 26 10.78 -3.35 3.28
C GLU A 26 11.81 -3.88 2.28
N LEU A 27 11.97 -3.23 1.13
CA LEU A 27 13.00 -3.57 0.17
C LEU A 27 14.40 -3.42 0.77
N LEU A 28 14.66 -2.30 1.48
CA LEU A 28 15.96 -2.06 2.10
C LEU A 28 16.25 -3.03 3.26
N TYR A 29 15.24 -3.35 4.08
CA TYR A 29 15.39 -4.34 5.13
C TYR A 29 15.60 -5.75 4.55
N ALA A 30 14.87 -6.11 3.50
CA ALA A 30 15.04 -7.40 2.83
C ALA A 30 16.44 -7.57 2.25
N VAL A 31 16.97 -6.52 1.60
CA VAL A 31 18.36 -6.50 1.12
C VAL A 31 19.37 -6.65 2.26
N LYS A 32 19.17 -5.93 3.37
CA LYS A 32 20.08 -5.96 4.51
C LYS A 32 20.10 -7.31 5.22
N GLU A 33 18.95 -7.96 5.36
CA GLU A 33 18.77 -9.17 6.16
C GLU A 33 18.99 -10.46 5.35
N HIS A 34 18.69 -10.44 4.05
CA HIS A 34 18.62 -11.65 3.21
C HIS A 34 19.22 -11.48 1.82
N GLY A 35 19.84 -10.33 1.51
CA GLY A 35 20.49 -10.12 0.22
C GLY A 35 21.66 -11.07 0.00
N SER A 36 21.82 -11.56 -1.23
CA SER A 36 22.90 -12.48 -1.60
C SER A 36 24.28 -11.80 -1.56
N ASP A 37 25.28 -12.50 -1.06
CA ASP A 37 26.68 -12.05 -1.06
C ASP A 37 27.29 -11.91 -2.47
N GLU A 38 26.66 -12.49 -3.48
CA GLU A 38 27.08 -12.36 -4.88
C GLU A 38 26.67 -11.02 -5.51
N ILE A 39 25.80 -10.25 -4.82
CA ILE A 39 25.26 -8.97 -5.28
C ILE A 39 25.80 -7.84 -4.40
N GLU A 40 26.30 -6.78 -5.06
CA GLU A 40 26.69 -5.54 -4.40
C GLU A 40 25.53 -4.54 -4.50
N TYR A 41 24.79 -4.33 -3.40
CA TYR A 41 23.72 -3.35 -3.34
C TYR A 41 24.24 -1.97 -2.98
N VAL A 42 23.95 -0.98 -3.82
CA VAL A 42 24.30 0.44 -3.63
C VAL A 42 23.01 1.24 -3.45
N ILE A 43 22.84 1.87 -2.31
CA ILE A 43 21.66 2.68 -2.01
C ILE A 43 21.96 4.15 -2.33
N SER A 44 21.03 4.84 -3.02
CA SER A 44 21.24 6.23 -3.47
C SER A 44 21.44 7.22 -2.34
N HIS A 45 20.83 7.00 -1.19
CA HIS A 45 20.85 7.89 -0.03
C HIS A 45 20.82 7.10 1.28
N ASP A 46 21.37 7.69 2.34
CA ASP A 46 21.25 7.15 3.70
C ASP A 46 19.83 7.42 4.25
N ILE A 47 19.05 6.35 4.45
CA ILE A 47 17.66 6.42 4.92
C ILE A 47 17.56 7.08 6.31
N SER A 48 18.57 6.91 7.18
CA SER A 48 18.58 7.49 8.53
C SER A 48 18.63 9.02 8.51
N LYS A 49 19.26 9.59 7.47
CA LYS A 49 19.35 11.03 7.23
C LYS A 49 18.19 11.61 6.43
N MET A 50 17.37 10.74 5.86
CA MET A 50 16.17 11.13 5.11
C MET A 50 14.97 11.28 6.05
N ALA A 51 15.10 12.14 7.08
CA ALA A 51 13.96 12.46 7.95
C ALA A 51 12.74 12.82 7.11
N ASN A 52 11.64 12.08 7.35
CA ASN A 52 10.38 12.31 6.68
C ASN A 52 9.83 13.67 7.15
N LYS A 53 10.19 14.74 6.45
CA LYS A 53 9.69 16.07 6.75
C LYS A 53 8.24 16.12 6.27
N GLN A 54 7.28 15.86 7.17
CA GLN A 54 5.84 16.10 6.99
C GLN A 54 5.52 17.51 6.44
N PHE A 55 6.54 18.40 6.45
CA PHE A 55 6.50 19.74 5.91
C PHE A 55 5.97 19.80 4.46
N PHE A 56 6.33 18.82 3.61
CA PHE A 56 5.88 18.79 2.22
C PHE A 56 4.42 18.36 2.06
N ILE A 57 3.90 17.56 2.98
CA ILE A 57 2.52 17.04 2.94
C ILE A 57 1.52 18.16 3.26
N ASN A 58 1.90 19.05 4.20
CA ASN A 58 1.05 20.14 4.69
C ASN A 58 1.36 21.49 4.03
N SER A 59 2.36 21.58 3.12
CA SER A 59 2.66 22.86 2.50
C SER A 59 1.55 23.25 1.52
N LYS A 60 0.76 24.26 1.90
CA LYS A 60 -0.19 24.97 1.01
C LYS A 60 0.53 25.69 -0.12
N PHE A 61 1.85 25.81 -0.07
CA PHE A 61 2.66 26.54 -1.04
C PHE A 61 2.90 25.72 -2.30
N ARG A 62 2.23 26.08 -3.38
CA ARG A 62 2.42 25.49 -4.72
C ARG A 62 3.88 25.53 -5.17
N LEU A 63 4.60 26.59 -4.84
CA LEU A 63 6.02 26.79 -5.18
C LEU A 63 6.92 25.69 -4.63
N VAL A 64 6.74 25.28 -3.36
CA VAL A 64 7.54 24.22 -2.72
C VAL A 64 7.37 22.87 -3.46
N ARG A 65 6.14 22.58 -3.92
CA ARG A 65 5.87 21.36 -4.73
C ARG A 65 6.58 21.41 -6.08
N TRP A 66 6.60 22.59 -6.75
CA TRP A 66 7.30 22.76 -8.01
C TRP A 66 8.81 22.59 -7.86
N VAL A 67 9.42 23.21 -6.85
CA VAL A 67 10.85 23.06 -6.54
C VAL A 67 11.20 21.59 -6.29
N PHE A 68 10.37 20.84 -5.54
CA PHE A 68 10.60 19.43 -5.33
C PHE A 68 10.50 18.63 -6.64
N GLN A 69 9.49 18.88 -7.47
CA GLN A 69 9.33 18.21 -8.77
C GLN A 69 10.51 18.48 -9.70
N PHE A 70 10.99 19.72 -9.73
CA PHE A 70 12.18 20.06 -10.51
C PHE A 70 13.43 19.32 -10.00
N ARG A 71 13.67 19.31 -8.69
CA ARG A 71 14.79 18.56 -8.08
C ARG A 71 14.67 17.05 -8.33
N TYR A 72 13.47 16.51 -8.28
CA TYR A 72 13.20 15.11 -8.59
C TYR A 72 13.53 14.76 -10.04
N LEU A 73 13.10 15.59 -11.00
CA LEU A 73 13.41 15.40 -12.42
C LEU A 73 14.91 15.54 -12.68
N PHE A 74 15.55 16.57 -12.10
CA PHE A 74 16.99 16.76 -12.22
C PHE A 74 17.76 15.54 -11.68
N TRP A 75 17.36 15.04 -10.52
CA TRP A 75 17.92 13.81 -9.96
C TRP A 75 17.75 12.63 -10.92
N LYS A 76 16.51 12.35 -11.33
CA LYS A 76 16.17 11.16 -12.15
C LYS A 76 16.82 11.20 -13.53
N GLN A 77 16.93 12.38 -14.17
CA GLN A 77 17.32 12.47 -15.57
C GLN A 77 18.78 12.86 -15.79
N LEU A 78 19.43 13.45 -14.80
CA LEU A 78 20.83 13.89 -14.91
C LEU A 78 21.73 13.24 -13.85
N THR A 79 21.43 13.43 -12.56
CA THR A 79 22.33 12.96 -11.48
C THR A 79 22.37 11.44 -11.41
N LEU A 80 21.22 10.78 -11.44
CA LEU A 80 21.13 9.31 -11.35
C LEU A 80 21.85 8.63 -12.52
N PRO A 81 21.62 8.93 -13.82
CA PRO A 81 22.36 8.36 -14.93
C PRO A 81 23.87 8.55 -14.83
N PHE A 82 24.32 9.74 -14.41
CA PHE A 82 25.74 10.02 -14.18
C PHE A 82 26.34 9.09 -13.10
N LEU A 83 25.67 8.93 -11.96
CA LEU A 83 26.11 8.05 -10.87
C LEU A 83 26.14 6.58 -11.30
N LEU A 84 25.10 6.11 -12.04
CA LEU A 84 25.05 4.75 -12.56
C LEU A 84 26.24 4.45 -13.48
N CYS A 85 26.57 5.39 -14.37
CA CYS A 85 27.72 5.27 -15.26
C CYS A 85 29.04 5.28 -14.49
N LYS A 86 29.26 6.27 -13.59
CA LYS A 86 30.48 6.42 -12.78
C LYS A 86 30.78 5.20 -11.92
N LYS A 87 29.73 4.60 -11.32
CA LYS A 87 29.86 3.42 -10.44
C LYS A 87 29.80 2.09 -11.20
N LYS A 88 29.63 2.10 -12.53
CA LYS A 88 29.51 0.92 -13.40
C LYS A 88 28.42 -0.04 -12.88
N ILE A 89 27.21 0.48 -12.69
CA ILE A 89 26.05 -0.24 -12.16
C ILE A 89 25.44 -1.11 -13.26
N ASP A 90 25.18 -2.37 -12.94
CA ASP A 90 24.56 -3.34 -13.86
C ASP A 90 23.03 -3.15 -13.89
N TYR A 91 22.39 -3.01 -12.72
CA TYR A 91 20.94 -2.84 -12.58
C TYR A 91 20.59 -1.64 -11.72
N VAL A 92 19.51 -0.92 -12.07
CA VAL A 92 18.93 0.13 -11.22
C VAL A 92 17.47 -0.21 -10.90
N ILE A 93 17.14 -0.21 -9.60
CA ILE A 93 15.76 -0.34 -9.11
C ILE A 93 15.21 1.05 -8.85
N CYS A 94 14.08 1.37 -9.52
CA CYS A 94 13.31 2.59 -9.34
C CYS A 94 11.96 2.24 -8.71
N PRO A 95 11.81 2.33 -7.37
CA PRO A 95 10.60 1.89 -6.67
C PRO A 95 9.42 2.86 -6.79
N ASP A 96 9.60 4.02 -7.44
CA ASP A 96 8.71 5.17 -7.47
C ASP A 96 8.12 5.46 -8.85
N TYR A 97 7.84 4.43 -9.65
CA TYR A 97 7.25 4.47 -11.00
C TYR A 97 8.16 5.01 -12.12
N VAL A 98 9.09 5.92 -11.81
CA VAL A 98 9.85 6.66 -12.84
C VAL A 98 11.30 6.21 -12.90
N ALA A 99 11.75 5.84 -14.09
CA ALA A 99 13.14 5.54 -14.39
C ALA A 99 13.82 6.66 -15.19
N PRO A 100 15.16 6.72 -15.24
CA PRO A 100 15.88 7.61 -16.14
C PRO A 100 15.56 7.25 -17.60
N LEU A 101 15.38 8.27 -18.44
CA LEU A 101 15.15 8.12 -19.88
C LEU A 101 16.37 7.45 -20.57
N PHE A 102 17.55 7.90 -20.18
CA PHE A 102 18.81 7.43 -20.74
C PHE A 102 19.74 6.91 -19.64
N CYS A 103 20.02 5.62 -19.64
CA CYS A 103 21.10 5.03 -18.83
C CYS A 103 21.59 3.72 -19.47
N LYS A 104 22.81 3.29 -19.15
CA LYS A 104 23.39 2.03 -19.65
C LYS A 104 22.94 0.82 -18.81
N SER A 105 22.62 1.01 -17.55
CA SER A 105 22.17 -0.04 -16.65
C SER A 105 20.82 -0.62 -17.09
N LYS A 106 20.57 -1.90 -16.83
CA LYS A 106 19.24 -2.50 -16.94
C LYS A 106 18.33 -1.87 -15.87
N LYS A 107 17.10 -1.57 -16.25
CA LYS A 107 16.15 -0.86 -15.38
C LYS A 107 15.10 -1.82 -14.82
N ILE A 108 14.90 -1.76 -13.51
CA ILE A 108 13.79 -2.43 -12.82
C ILE A 108 12.90 -1.31 -12.28
N VAL A 109 11.72 -1.19 -12.87
CA VAL A 109 10.78 -0.12 -12.51
C VAL A 109 9.62 -0.73 -11.75
N VAL A 110 9.44 -0.29 -10.49
CA VAL A 110 8.30 -0.77 -9.71
C VAL A 110 7.09 0.10 -10.00
N ILE A 111 6.05 -0.51 -10.55
CA ILE A 111 4.75 0.11 -10.80
C ILE A 111 3.74 -0.63 -9.92
N HIS A 112 3.33 0.00 -8.82
CA HIS A 112 2.54 -0.65 -7.77
C HIS A 112 1.12 -1.02 -8.20
N ASP A 113 0.55 -0.25 -9.11
CA ASP A 113 -0.81 -0.45 -9.64
C ASP A 113 -0.99 0.24 -11.00
N ASN A 114 -2.13 0.00 -11.63
CA ASN A 114 -2.52 0.63 -12.89
C ASN A 114 -3.59 1.73 -12.74
N LEU A 115 -3.80 2.25 -11.52
CA LEU A 115 -4.92 3.16 -11.19
C LEU A 115 -4.89 4.47 -11.98
N PHE A 116 -3.71 4.99 -12.36
CA PHE A 116 -3.58 6.18 -13.21
C PHE A 116 -4.22 6.01 -14.60
N TRP A 117 -4.26 4.79 -15.09
CA TRP A 117 -4.86 4.45 -16.39
C TRP A 117 -6.30 3.97 -16.23
N LYS A 118 -6.61 3.21 -15.19
CA LYS A 118 -7.93 2.64 -14.95
C LYS A 118 -8.95 3.69 -14.48
N TYR A 119 -8.50 4.64 -13.65
CA TYR A 119 -9.36 5.71 -13.09
C TYR A 119 -8.81 7.11 -13.39
N PRO A 120 -8.74 7.50 -14.67
CA PRO A 120 -8.14 8.76 -15.08
C PRO A 120 -8.84 10.00 -14.50
N GLN A 121 -10.14 9.89 -14.17
CA GLN A 121 -10.96 10.93 -13.57
C GLN A 121 -10.58 11.26 -12.13
N ASN A 122 -9.87 10.37 -11.43
CA ASN A 122 -9.45 10.57 -10.05
C ASN A 122 -8.20 11.46 -9.92
N TYR A 123 -7.62 11.89 -11.04
CA TYR A 123 -6.36 12.65 -11.06
C TYR A 123 -6.49 13.92 -11.91
N PRO A 124 -5.79 15.02 -11.56
CA PRO A 124 -5.75 16.21 -12.41
C PRO A 124 -5.25 15.87 -13.82
N LYS A 125 -6.03 16.21 -14.86
CA LYS A 125 -5.83 15.78 -16.25
C LYS A 125 -4.42 16.04 -16.78
N ILE A 126 -3.89 17.27 -16.56
CA ILE A 126 -2.56 17.68 -17.06
C ILE A 126 -1.46 16.90 -16.33
N TRP A 127 -1.53 16.86 -14.99
CA TRP A 127 -0.56 16.12 -14.18
C TRP A 127 -0.53 14.64 -14.54
N ARG A 128 -1.69 13.99 -14.66
CA ARG A 128 -1.79 12.58 -15.01
C ARG A 128 -1.17 12.29 -16.39
N LYS A 129 -1.49 13.11 -17.42
CA LYS A 129 -0.91 12.96 -18.75
C LYS A 129 0.62 13.07 -18.73
N TYR A 130 1.13 14.08 -18.04
CA TYR A 130 2.56 14.27 -17.85
C TYR A 130 3.20 13.08 -17.12
N PHE A 131 2.63 12.66 -16.00
CA PHE A 131 3.21 11.59 -15.18
C PHE A 131 3.19 10.24 -15.90
N THR A 132 2.07 9.88 -16.54
CA THR A 132 1.97 8.63 -17.32
C THR A 132 2.86 8.64 -18.56
N TRP A 133 3.08 9.81 -19.17
CA TRP A 133 4.06 9.97 -20.24
C TRP A 133 5.48 9.74 -19.71
N LEU A 134 5.83 10.34 -18.58
CA LEU A 134 7.17 10.20 -17.97
C LEU A 134 7.46 8.74 -17.61
N ILE A 135 6.48 8.02 -17.06
CA ILE A 135 6.60 6.58 -16.79
C ILE A 135 6.90 5.82 -18.10
N LYS A 136 6.07 6.03 -19.13
CA LYS A 136 6.23 5.32 -20.41
C LYS A 136 7.56 5.63 -21.09
N ALA A 137 7.99 6.89 -21.08
CA ALA A 137 9.24 7.32 -21.69
C ALA A 137 10.48 6.70 -21.01
N GLY A 138 10.41 6.44 -19.69
CA GLY A 138 11.48 5.79 -18.94
C GLY A 138 11.63 4.28 -19.23
N ILE A 139 10.66 3.67 -19.92
CA ILE A 139 10.62 2.23 -20.18
C ILE A 139 11.15 1.95 -21.60
N ASP A 140 12.19 1.13 -21.70
CA ASP A 140 12.80 0.70 -22.95
C ASP A 140 12.98 -0.84 -22.98
N LYS A 141 13.62 -1.38 -24.02
CA LYS A 141 13.86 -2.82 -24.22
C LYS A 141 14.69 -3.49 -23.10
N ARG A 142 15.40 -2.69 -22.28
CA ARG A 142 16.23 -3.17 -21.15
C ARG A 142 15.50 -3.00 -19.82
N THR A 143 14.24 -2.65 -19.85
CA THR A 143 13.43 -2.42 -18.65
C THR A 143 12.62 -3.66 -18.33
N GLU A 144 12.65 -4.08 -17.08
CA GLU A 144 11.69 -5.01 -16.50
C GLU A 144 10.79 -4.26 -15.52
N ILE A 145 9.49 -4.43 -15.66
CA ILE A 145 8.51 -3.86 -14.71
C ILE A 145 8.29 -4.88 -13.59
N VAL A 146 8.40 -4.42 -12.36
CA VAL A 146 7.97 -5.17 -11.17
C VAL A 146 6.69 -4.55 -10.64
N THR A 147 5.74 -5.38 -10.24
CA THR A 147 4.51 -4.95 -9.57
C THR A 147 4.21 -5.83 -8.37
N THR A 148 3.24 -5.44 -7.55
CA THR A 148 3.03 -6.04 -6.22
C THR A 148 2.02 -7.19 -6.20
N SER A 149 1.25 -7.40 -7.28
CA SER A 149 0.25 -8.48 -7.39
C SER A 149 0.11 -8.98 -8.82
N ASN A 150 -0.44 -10.18 -9.01
CA ASN A 150 -0.79 -10.69 -10.34
C ASN A 150 -1.92 -9.86 -10.96
N TYR A 151 -2.89 -9.44 -10.15
CA TYR A 151 -3.93 -8.52 -10.59
C TYR A 151 -3.35 -7.23 -11.22
N SER A 152 -2.39 -6.59 -10.54
CA SER A 152 -1.70 -5.40 -11.08
C SER A 152 -0.87 -5.73 -12.32
N LYS A 153 -0.20 -6.90 -12.36
CA LYS A 153 0.55 -7.39 -13.53
C LYS A 153 -0.36 -7.51 -14.75
N ASP A 154 -1.52 -8.14 -14.62
CA ASP A 154 -2.46 -8.32 -15.73
C ASP A 154 -2.94 -6.96 -16.26
N GLY A 155 -3.31 -6.04 -15.36
CA GLY A 155 -3.69 -4.69 -15.72
C GLY A 155 -2.57 -3.88 -16.40
N LEU A 156 -1.32 -4.04 -15.97
CA LEU A 156 -0.17 -3.38 -16.57
C LEU A 156 0.23 -4.00 -17.91
N SER A 157 0.02 -5.29 -18.11
CA SER A 157 0.31 -5.99 -19.36
C SER A 157 -0.51 -5.47 -20.54
N ILE A 158 -1.71 -4.96 -20.29
CA ILE A 158 -2.54 -4.29 -21.29
C ILE A 158 -1.92 -2.95 -21.73
N ILE A 159 -1.25 -2.25 -20.80
CA ILE A 159 -0.71 -0.89 -20.98
C ILE A 159 0.70 -0.93 -21.59
N PHE A 160 1.53 -1.88 -21.14
CA PHE A 160 2.93 -2.02 -21.51
C PHE A 160 3.14 -3.31 -22.31
N LYS A 161 2.68 -3.30 -23.55
CA LYS A 161 2.89 -4.40 -24.49
C LYS A 161 4.40 -4.54 -24.78
N ASN A 162 4.90 -5.77 -24.90
CA ASN A 162 6.29 -6.08 -25.21
C ASN A 162 7.33 -5.68 -24.12
N VAL A 163 6.88 -5.49 -22.88
CA VAL A 163 7.75 -5.28 -21.72
C VAL A 163 7.58 -6.47 -20.78
N LYS A 164 8.69 -6.98 -20.25
CA LYS A 164 8.63 -8.06 -19.25
C LYS A 164 8.09 -7.50 -17.94
N ILE A 165 7.00 -8.09 -17.45
CA ILE A 165 6.34 -7.69 -16.19
C ILE A 165 6.34 -8.87 -15.24
N LYS A 166 6.87 -8.68 -14.04
CA LYS A 166 6.90 -9.67 -12.97
C LYS A 166 6.11 -9.18 -11.76
N SER A 167 5.26 -10.02 -11.19
CA SER A 167 4.67 -9.77 -9.89
C SER A 167 5.59 -10.28 -8.79
N ILE A 168 5.92 -9.42 -7.83
CA ILE A 168 6.70 -9.75 -6.64
C ILE A 168 5.93 -9.25 -5.44
N TYR A 169 5.42 -10.17 -4.62
CA TYR A 169 4.69 -9.81 -3.40
C TYR A 169 5.63 -9.13 -2.43
N GLN A 170 5.27 -7.91 -2.03
CA GLN A 170 6.04 -7.21 -1.02
C GLN A 170 5.84 -7.85 0.37
N SER A 171 6.85 -7.74 1.20
CA SER A 171 6.75 -8.04 2.62
C SER A 171 6.08 -6.90 3.41
N SER A 172 5.70 -7.19 4.62
CA SER A 172 5.29 -6.21 5.62
C SER A 172 6.04 -6.51 6.91
N ASN A 173 6.74 -5.51 7.44
CA ASN A 173 7.59 -5.69 8.63
C ASN A 173 6.83 -5.56 9.95
N THR A 174 5.55 -5.57 9.91
CA THR A 174 4.78 -5.40 11.13
C THR A 174 4.86 -6.65 11.98
N ASN A 175 5.85 -6.70 12.87
CA ASN A 175 5.92 -7.67 13.95
C ASN A 175 4.94 -7.21 15.03
N TYR A 176 3.68 -7.60 14.89
CA TYR A 176 2.61 -7.28 15.86
C TYR A 176 2.39 -8.43 16.87
N SER A 177 3.22 -9.48 16.84
CA SER A 177 3.17 -10.57 17.79
C SER A 177 3.49 -10.07 19.21
N GLY A 178 2.69 -10.44 20.18
CA GLY A 178 2.97 -10.24 21.61
C GLY A 178 2.06 -9.26 22.36
N PHE A 179 0.99 -8.75 21.78
CA PHE A 179 0.00 -7.99 22.53
C PHE A 179 -1.05 -8.93 23.13
N ASN A 180 -0.84 -9.41 24.37
CA ASN A 180 -1.79 -10.18 25.15
C ASN A 180 -2.91 -9.31 25.77
N ASN A 181 -3.25 -8.17 25.14
CA ASN A 181 -4.35 -7.37 25.63
C ASN A 181 -5.69 -7.98 25.22
N PRO A 182 -6.68 -8.01 26.10
CA PRO A 182 -8.02 -8.44 25.74
C PRO A 182 -8.50 -7.54 24.59
N LYS A 183 -8.86 -8.16 23.48
CA LYS A 183 -9.36 -7.44 22.30
C LYS A 183 -10.61 -6.66 22.68
N LYS A 184 -10.58 -5.34 22.42
CA LYS A 184 -11.78 -4.52 22.56
C LYS A 184 -12.76 -4.89 21.44
N LYS A 185 -14.03 -4.53 21.62
CA LYS A 185 -15.06 -4.76 20.59
C LYS A 185 -14.97 -3.70 19.47
N PHE A 186 -13.78 -3.53 18.86
CA PHE A 186 -13.57 -2.59 17.77
C PHE A 186 -13.73 -3.26 16.42
N ILE A 187 -14.53 -2.63 15.55
CA ILE A 187 -14.54 -2.86 14.10
C ILE A 187 -13.62 -1.80 13.52
N THR A 188 -12.57 -2.17 12.82
CA THR A 188 -11.55 -1.21 12.42
C THR A 188 -11.31 -1.16 10.93
N HIS A 189 -10.99 0.03 10.45
CA HIS A 189 -10.41 0.28 9.14
C HIS A 189 -9.18 1.18 9.30
N ILE A 190 -8.08 0.82 8.64
CA ILE A 190 -6.86 1.64 8.59
C ILE A 190 -6.56 1.94 7.13
N GLY A 191 -6.65 3.23 6.76
CA GLY A 191 -6.41 3.67 5.39
C GLY A 191 -6.78 5.13 5.17
N THR A 192 -6.37 5.68 4.03
CA THR A 192 -6.71 7.06 3.64
C THR A 192 -8.17 7.19 3.22
N PHE A 193 -8.76 8.39 3.41
CA PHE A 193 -10.13 8.67 2.97
C PHE A 193 -10.18 8.97 1.46
N GLU A 194 -9.87 7.97 0.65
CA GLU A 194 -9.95 8.03 -0.81
C GLU A 194 -11.23 7.35 -1.32
N LYS A 195 -11.81 7.88 -2.42
CA LYS A 195 -13.09 7.37 -2.97
C LYS A 195 -13.08 5.86 -3.20
N ARG A 196 -11.95 5.30 -3.66
CA ARG A 196 -11.81 3.86 -3.91
C ARG A 196 -11.85 3.00 -2.64
N LYS A 197 -11.60 3.58 -1.46
CA LYS A 197 -11.66 2.88 -0.15
C LYS A 197 -13.09 2.64 0.33
N ASP A 198 -14.06 3.28 -0.25
CA ASP A 198 -15.52 3.11 -0.04
C ASP A 198 -15.96 3.03 1.44
N LEU A 199 -15.39 3.91 2.26
CA LEU A 199 -15.70 3.94 3.70
C LEU A 199 -17.17 4.25 3.98
N LEU A 200 -17.87 4.87 3.03
CA LEU A 200 -19.30 5.13 3.19
C LEU A 200 -20.13 3.84 3.23
N THR A 201 -19.76 2.83 2.44
CA THR A 201 -20.34 1.49 2.50
C THR A 201 -20.16 0.86 3.89
N LEU A 202 -18.97 1.00 4.49
CA LEU A 202 -18.70 0.52 5.85
C LEU A 202 -19.56 1.25 6.89
N VAL A 203 -19.63 2.58 6.83
CA VAL A 203 -20.42 3.37 7.78
C VAL A 203 -21.92 3.07 7.66
N LYS A 204 -22.43 2.84 6.45
CA LYS A 204 -23.83 2.42 6.23
C LYS A 204 -24.12 1.03 6.80
N ALA A 205 -23.21 0.08 6.61
CA ALA A 205 -23.32 -1.25 7.20
C ALA A 205 -23.30 -1.18 8.74
N TYR A 206 -22.38 -0.37 9.27
CA TYR A 206 -22.26 -0.15 10.72
C TYR A 206 -23.50 0.52 11.32
N LYS A 207 -24.12 1.50 10.63
CA LYS A 207 -25.40 2.07 11.06
C LYS A 207 -26.45 1.00 11.26
N LYS A 208 -26.57 0.02 10.37
CA LYS A 208 -27.51 -1.10 10.54
C LYS A 208 -27.22 -1.93 11.79
N LEU A 209 -25.95 -2.09 12.19
CA LEU A 209 -25.61 -2.76 13.45
C LEU A 209 -26.17 -1.96 14.65
N ILE A 210 -25.99 -0.63 14.64
CA ILE A 210 -26.53 0.24 15.70
C ILE A 210 -28.05 0.19 15.74
N ASP A 211 -28.73 0.25 14.58
CA ASP A 211 -30.19 0.12 14.49
C ASP A 211 -30.70 -1.22 15.08
N ASN A 212 -29.90 -2.27 14.98
CA ASN A 212 -30.18 -3.61 15.54
C ASN A 212 -29.59 -3.80 16.96
N LYS A 213 -29.29 -2.71 17.67
CA LYS A 213 -28.87 -2.67 19.08
C LYS A 213 -27.51 -3.33 19.39
N PHE A 214 -26.61 -3.47 18.43
CA PHE A 214 -25.21 -3.88 18.66
C PHE A 214 -24.37 -2.69 19.18
N LEU A 215 -24.76 -2.12 20.32
CA LEU A 215 -24.21 -0.85 20.84
C LEU A 215 -22.81 -0.98 21.45
N ASP A 216 -22.40 -2.19 21.79
CA ASP A 216 -21.09 -2.48 22.42
C ASP A 216 -19.90 -2.41 21.47
N TYR A 217 -20.14 -2.34 20.16
CA TYR A 217 -19.09 -2.36 19.14
C TYR A 217 -18.84 -0.94 18.64
N LYS A 218 -17.59 -0.48 18.71
CA LYS A 218 -17.19 0.82 18.14
C LYS A 218 -16.55 0.65 16.78
N LEU A 219 -16.83 1.56 15.86
CA LEU A 219 -16.15 1.65 14.56
C LEU A 219 -14.99 2.63 14.63
N VAL A 220 -13.80 2.21 14.30
CA VAL A 220 -12.59 3.04 14.25
C VAL A 220 -12.13 3.18 12.80
N LEU A 221 -12.18 4.40 12.25
CA LEU A 221 -11.74 4.77 10.91
C LEU A 221 -10.45 5.58 11.01
N ALA A 222 -9.32 4.89 11.02
CA ALA A 222 -8.00 5.50 11.19
C ALA A 222 -7.33 5.77 9.84
N GLY A 223 -6.77 6.98 9.68
CA GLY A 223 -6.04 7.36 8.47
C GLY A 223 -6.12 8.84 8.13
N ALA A 224 -5.34 9.26 7.15
CA ALA A 224 -5.29 10.66 6.75
C ALA A 224 -6.61 11.11 6.12
N LYS A 225 -7.17 12.19 6.65
CA LYS A 225 -8.45 12.77 6.21
C LYS A 225 -8.40 13.36 4.81
N ASN A 226 -7.23 13.82 4.39
CA ASN A 226 -7.03 14.48 3.11
C ASN A 226 -5.59 14.26 2.61
N LEU A 227 -5.45 13.58 1.46
CA LEU A 227 -4.22 13.54 0.70
C LEU A 227 -4.44 14.29 -0.61
N ASN A 228 -3.77 15.45 -0.77
CA ASN A 228 -3.74 16.21 -2.04
C ASN A 228 -5.08 16.74 -2.57
N GLY A 229 -6.01 17.16 -1.72
CA GLY A 229 -7.28 17.75 -2.14
C GLY A 229 -8.39 16.75 -2.53
N TYR A 230 -8.19 15.46 -2.35
CA TYR A 230 -9.18 14.40 -2.63
C TYR A 230 -10.11 14.10 -1.44
N GLY A 231 -10.20 14.99 -0.46
CA GLY A 231 -10.91 14.81 0.81
C GLY A 231 -12.44 14.75 0.77
N ARG A 232 -13.06 14.66 -0.42
CA ARG A 232 -14.53 14.62 -0.53
C ARG A 232 -15.12 13.45 0.26
N LEU A 233 -14.52 12.26 0.19
CA LEU A 233 -15.02 11.10 0.94
C LEU A 233 -15.04 11.33 2.45
N TYR A 234 -14.04 12.03 3.01
CA TYR A 234 -14.07 12.37 4.44
C TYR A 234 -15.31 13.19 4.82
N PHE A 235 -15.65 14.21 4.02
CA PHE A 235 -16.83 15.02 4.24
C PHE A 235 -18.11 14.22 4.03
N ASP A 236 -18.19 13.38 3.00
CA ASP A 236 -19.35 12.52 2.75
C ASP A 236 -19.59 11.56 3.93
N VAL A 237 -18.52 10.95 4.46
CA VAL A 237 -18.56 10.08 5.65
C VAL A 237 -18.96 10.88 6.89
N LYS A 238 -18.34 12.04 7.14
CA LYS A 238 -18.65 12.88 8.31
C LYS A 238 -20.09 13.37 8.29
N ASN A 239 -20.56 13.86 7.14
CA ASN A 239 -21.95 14.30 6.98
C ASN A 239 -22.94 13.16 7.24
N TYR A 240 -22.60 11.93 6.82
CA TYR A 240 -23.44 10.76 7.09
C TYR A 240 -23.49 10.44 8.60
N ILE A 241 -22.33 10.48 9.27
CA ILE A 241 -22.20 10.27 10.72
C ILE A 241 -23.04 11.29 11.49
N ASP A 242 -22.91 12.57 11.14
CA ASP A 242 -23.64 13.67 11.81
C ASP A 242 -25.16 13.56 11.56
N LYS A 243 -25.55 13.28 10.31
CA LYS A 243 -26.96 13.12 9.93
C LYS A 243 -27.70 12.03 10.73
N TYR A 244 -26.98 10.94 11.07
CA TYR A 244 -27.58 9.79 11.75
C TYR A 244 -27.17 9.67 13.22
N ASN A 245 -26.57 10.73 13.82
CA ASN A 245 -26.15 10.79 15.22
C ASN A 245 -25.23 9.63 15.65
N LEU A 246 -24.26 9.28 14.80
CA LEU A 246 -23.35 8.15 15.03
C LEU A 246 -22.03 8.56 15.72
N ASN A 247 -21.89 9.81 16.16
CA ASN A 247 -20.64 10.35 16.70
C ASN A 247 -20.13 9.61 17.96
N ASP A 248 -21.02 9.11 18.79
CA ASP A 248 -20.64 8.36 20.01
C ASP A 248 -20.15 6.94 19.72
N TYR A 249 -20.42 6.43 18.54
CA TYR A 249 -20.12 5.06 18.12
C TYR A 249 -18.96 4.97 17.13
N ILE A 250 -18.60 6.07 16.44
CA ILE A 250 -17.59 6.10 15.38
C ILE A 250 -16.45 7.03 15.74
N GLU A 251 -15.25 6.50 15.84
CA GLU A 251 -14.03 7.25 16.09
C GLU A 251 -13.25 7.49 14.77
N ILE A 252 -12.84 8.75 14.52
CA ILE A 252 -12.00 9.13 13.38
C ILE A 252 -10.74 9.83 13.91
N PRO A 253 -9.72 9.09 14.40
CA PRO A 253 -8.51 9.67 15.00
C PRO A 253 -7.66 10.46 13.99
N GLY A 254 -7.89 10.28 12.70
CA GLY A 254 -7.07 10.89 11.65
C GLY A 254 -5.79 10.09 11.39
N TYR A 255 -4.71 10.79 10.98
CA TYR A 255 -3.42 10.14 10.77
C TYR A 255 -2.85 9.65 12.09
N ILE A 256 -2.45 8.40 12.12
CA ILE A 256 -1.90 7.71 13.30
C ILE A 256 -0.46 7.27 13.03
N LYS A 257 0.36 7.27 14.09
CA LYS A 257 1.74 6.79 14.03
C LYS A 257 1.79 5.27 14.10
N GLU A 258 2.89 4.68 13.68
CA GLU A 258 3.08 3.22 13.64
C GLU A 258 2.79 2.52 14.99
N LYS A 259 3.22 3.12 16.12
CA LYS A 259 2.92 2.57 17.46
C LYS A 259 1.41 2.53 17.76
N GLU A 260 0.67 3.51 17.27
CA GLU A 260 -0.79 3.59 17.45
C GLU A 260 -1.51 2.60 16.52
N ILE A 261 -0.97 2.35 15.31
CA ILE A 261 -1.45 1.31 14.40
C ILE A 261 -1.43 -0.05 15.09
N LYS A 262 -0.30 -0.38 15.73
CA LYS A 262 -0.15 -1.63 16.50
C LYS A 262 -1.22 -1.77 17.58
N LYS A 263 -1.45 -0.70 18.35
CA LYS A 263 -2.48 -0.66 19.38
C LYS A 263 -3.88 -0.89 18.80
N ILE A 264 -4.21 -0.22 17.69
CA ILE A 264 -5.52 -0.39 17.05
C ILE A 264 -5.73 -1.84 16.62
N TYR A 265 -4.76 -2.47 15.93
CA TYR A 265 -4.87 -3.88 15.57
C TYR A 265 -5.04 -4.77 16.81
N SER A 266 -4.25 -4.55 17.89
CA SER A 266 -4.36 -5.39 19.12
C SER A 266 -5.72 -5.26 19.83
N GLU A 267 -6.39 -4.12 19.68
CA GLU A 267 -7.71 -3.87 20.25
C GLU A 267 -8.86 -4.23 19.29
N SER A 268 -8.56 -4.60 18.05
CA SER A 268 -9.56 -4.89 17.01
C SER A 268 -10.14 -6.29 17.16
N LEU A 269 -11.47 -6.36 17.12
CA LEU A 269 -12.19 -7.62 16.97
C LEU A 269 -12.22 -8.08 15.50
N ILE A 270 -12.41 -7.13 14.60
CA ILE A 270 -12.56 -7.35 13.15
C ILE A 270 -11.87 -6.21 12.42
N TYR A 271 -11.12 -6.55 11.38
CA TYR A 271 -10.64 -5.57 10.39
C TYR A 271 -11.51 -5.59 9.15
N VAL A 272 -12.00 -4.43 8.70
CA VAL A 272 -12.84 -4.32 7.50
C VAL A 272 -12.13 -3.51 6.43
N PHE A 273 -12.04 -4.08 5.21
CA PHE A 273 -11.41 -3.42 4.07
C PHE A 273 -12.38 -3.33 2.87
N PRO A 274 -13.20 -2.26 2.79
CA PRO A 274 -14.31 -2.18 1.85
C PRO A 274 -13.92 -1.59 0.48
N SER A 275 -12.63 -1.60 0.12
CA SER A 275 -12.14 -0.97 -1.11
C SER A 275 -12.79 -1.55 -2.37
N LEU A 276 -13.05 -0.67 -3.35
CA LEU A 276 -13.54 -1.03 -4.67
C LEU A 276 -12.42 -1.46 -5.62
N ASP A 277 -11.18 -1.05 -5.35
CA ASP A 277 -9.99 -1.43 -6.11
C ASP A 277 -8.71 -1.11 -5.34
N GLU A 278 -7.69 -1.95 -5.52
CA GLU A 278 -6.36 -1.83 -4.89
C GLU A 278 -5.28 -2.43 -5.78
N GLY A 279 -4.03 -1.99 -5.56
CA GLY A 279 -2.88 -2.62 -6.19
C GLY A 279 -2.40 -3.87 -5.46
N PHE A 280 -2.57 -3.91 -4.10
CA PHE A 280 -2.07 -5.00 -3.26
C PHE A 280 -2.94 -5.20 -2.00
N GLY A 281 -2.80 -4.32 -1.01
CA GLY A 281 -3.55 -4.45 0.25
C GLY A 281 -2.65 -4.74 1.47
N ILE A 282 -1.62 -3.92 1.68
CA ILE A 282 -0.73 -4.04 2.86
C ILE A 282 -1.51 -4.21 4.17
N PRO A 283 -2.60 -3.45 4.44
CA PRO A 283 -3.36 -3.61 5.68
C PRO A 283 -3.97 -5.01 5.89
N LEU A 284 -4.21 -5.78 4.83
CA LEU A 284 -4.66 -7.18 4.97
C LEU A 284 -3.55 -8.07 5.54
N ILE A 285 -2.31 -7.86 5.07
CA ILE A 285 -1.14 -8.58 5.58
C ILE A 285 -0.87 -8.19 7.03
N GLU A 286 -0.98 -6.90 7.35
CA GLU A 286 -0.84 -6.39 8.72
C GLU A 286 -1.90 -6.99 9.66
N SER A 287 -3.14 -7.07 9.20
CA SER A 287 -4.25 -7.69 9.93
C SER A 287 -3.99 -9.19 10.19
N MET A 288 -3.55 -9.95 9.16
CA MET A 288 -3.20 -11.37 9.32
C MET A 288 -2.06 -11.55 10.33
N LYS A 289 -1.01 -10.74 10.26
CA LYS A 289 0.12 -10.76 11.23
C LYS A 289 -0.30 -10.38 12.64
N SER A 290 -1.31 -9.52 12.76
CA SER A 290 -1.88 -9.11 14.05
C SER A 290 -2.92 -10.08 14.60
N GLU A 291 -3.17 -11.19 13.91
CA GLU A 291 -4.20 -12.16 14.27
C GLU A 291 -5.62 -11.56 14.37
N VAL A 292 -5.88 -10.54 13.55
CA VAL A 292 -7.19 -9.91 13.47
C VAL A 292 -7.95 -10.51 12.28
N PRO A 293 -9.15 -11.10 12.49
CA PRO A 293 -9.93 -11.66 11.39
C PRO A 293 -10.40 -10.57 10.43
N ILE A 294 -10.48 -10.90 9.15
CA ILE A 294 -10.67 -9.95 8.06
C ILE A 294 -12.04 -10.14 7.41
N ILE A 295 -12.73 -9.01 7.20
CA ILE A 295 -13.82 -8.89 6.22
C ILE A 295 -13.35 -7.94 5.12
N CYS A 296 -13.39 -8.35 3.86
CA CYS A 296 -12.99 -7.46 2.76
C CYS A 296 -13.89 -7.64 1.54
N SER A 297 -13.82 -6.66 0.64
CA SER A 297 -14.54 -6.72 -0.64
C SER A 297 -14.10 -7.94 -1.47
N ASP A 298 -14.97 -8.48 -2.29
CA ASP A 298 -14.75 -9.65 -3.17
C ASP A 298 -13.94 -9.30 -4.45
N ILE A 299 -13.10 -8.26 -4.39
CA ILE A 299 -12.24 -7.87 -5.52
C ILE A 299 -11.08 -8.85 -5.72
N GLU A 300 -10.67 -9.01 -6.97
CA GLU A 300 -9.69 -10.03 -7.38
C GLU A 300 -8.37 -9.95 -6.62
N VAL A 301 -7.84 -8.74 -6.41
CA VAL A 301 -6.59 -8.56 -5.65
C VAL A 301 -6.73 -9.02 -4.20
N PHE A 302 -7.89 -8.85 -3.56
CA PHE A 302 -8.08 -9.31 -2.17
C PHE A 302 -8.23 -10.83 -2.10
N LYS A 303 -8.85 -11.46 -3.10
CA LYS A 303 -8.88 -12.92 -3.22
C LYS A 303 -7.48 -13.48 -3.44
N GLU A 304 -6.64 -12.80 -4.24
CA GLU A 304 -5.23 -13.15 -4.44
C GLU A 304 -4.42 -13.10 -3.14
N ILE A 305 -4.61 -12.04 -2.35
CA ILE A 305 -3.83 -11.78 -1.13
C ILE A 305 -4.35 -12.61 0.05
N CYS A 306 -5.65 -12.61 0.31
CA CYS A 306 -6.23 -13.28 1.48
C CYS A 306 -6.56 -14.76 1.25
N LYS A 307 -6.84 -15.19 0.01
CA LYS A 307 -7.32 -16.55 -0.26
C LYS A 307 -8.50 -16.91 0.66
N ASP A 308 -8.41 -18.01 1.39
CA ASP A 308 -9.45 -18.50 2.31
C ASP A 308 -9.36 -17.90 3.72
N SER A 309 -8.47 -16.91 3.95
CA SER A 309 -8.23 -16.32 5.28
C SER A 309 -9.09 -15.07 5.56
N ALA A 310 -10.05 -14.74 4.71
CA ALA A 310 -10.96 -13.62 4.90
C ALA A 310 -12.41 -14.01 4.58
N LEU A 311 -13.35 -13.30 5.17
CA LEU A 311 -14.75 -13.35 4.77
C LEU A 311 -15.01 -12.25 3.73
N TYR A 312 -15.51 -12.64 2.57
CA TYR A 312 -15.73 -11.71 1.46
C TYR A 312 -17.17 -11.20 1.44
N PHE A 313 -17.33 -9.94 1.09
CA PHE A 313 -18.62 -9.32 0.79
C PHE A 313 -18.58 -8.66 -0.59
N LYS A 314 -19.75 -8.54 -1.24
CA LYS A 314 -19.88 -7.92 -2.56
C LYS A 314 -19.49 -6.44 -2.50
N ALA A 315 -18.45 -6.05 -3.24
CA ALA A 315 -17.92 -4.70 -3.28
C ALA A 315 -19.03 -3.65 -3.48
N GLY A 316 -19.03 -2.60 -2.65
CA GLY A 316 -20.04 -1.53 -2.68
C GLY A 316 -21.40 -1.89 -2.05
N ASN A 317 -21.60 -3.11 -1.58
CA ASN A 317 -22.89 -3.56 -1.01
C ASN A 317 -22.84 -3.51 0.54
N HIS A 318 -23.39 -2.44 1.12
CA HIS A 318 -23.43 -2.28 2.57
C HIS A 318 -24.38 -3.25 3.29
N ASN A 319 -25.36 -3.85 2.58
CA ASN A 319 -26.25 -4.85 3.17
C ASN A 319 -25.50 -6.16 3.35
N ASP A 320 -24.79 -6.61 2.33
CA ASP A 320 -23.97 -7.82 2.40
C ASP A 320 -22.83 -7.64 3.43
N LEU A 321 -22.19 -6.46 3.47
CA LEU A 321 -21.21 -6.18 4.50
C LEU A 321 -21.79 -6.26 5.92
N TYR A 322 -22.99 -5.72 6.14
CA TYR A 322 -23.71 -5.84 7.42
C TYR A 322 -23.89 -7.33 7.79
N GLU A 323 -24.39 -8.17 6.87
CA GLU A 323 -24.58 -9.59 7.13
C GLU A 323 -23.26 -10.30 7.49
N LYS A 324 -22.17 -9.99 6.79
CA LYS A 324 -20.84 -10.55 7.10
C LYS A 324 -20.33 -10.12 8.48
N ILE A 325 -20.53 -8.85 8.86
CA ILE A 325 -20.15 -8.37 10.20
C ILE A 325 -21.02 -9.07 11.26
N ASN A 326 -22.31 -9.21 11.03
CA ASN A 326 -23.22 -9.91 11.95
C ASN A 326 -22.81 -11.38 12.15
N ILE A 327 -22.50 -12.11 11.08
CA ILE A 327 -21.96 -13.47 11.15
C ILE A 327 -20.69 -13.48 12.02
N PHE A 328 -19.75 -12.56 11.78
CA PHE A 328 -18.50 -12.51 12.54
C PHE A 328 -18.67 -12.20 14.02
N ILE A 329 -19.65 -11.35 14.38
CA ILE A 329 -19.94 -11.05 15.77
C ILE A 329 -20.43 -12.27 16.50
N ASN A 330 -21.29 -13.07 15.88
CA ASN A 330 -21.99 -14.20 16.47
C ASN A 330 -21.22 -15.54 16.38
N ASP A 331 -20.27 -15.68 15.44
CA ASP A 331 -19.54 -16.93 15.22
C ASP A 331 -18.06 -16.80 15.60
N SER A 332 -17.74 -17.16 16.85
CA SER A 332 -16.37 -17.14 17.37
C SER A 332 -15.46 -18.18 16.73
N ASP A 333 -16.01 -19.31 16.28
CA ASP A 333 -15.22 -20.40 15.73
C ASP A 333 -14.82 -20.11 14.29
N LEU A 334 -15.70 -19.47 13.51
CA LEU A 334 -15.33 -18.89 12.23
C LEU A 334 -14.19 -17.89 12.35
N ARG A 335 -14.25 -16.96 13.36
CA ARG A 335 -13.15 -16.02 13.61
C ARG A 335 -11.82 -16.72 13.87
N LYS A 336 -11.82 -17.72 14.77
CA LYS A 336 -10.62 -18.53 15.09
C LYS A 336 -10.07 -19.24 13.86
N LYS A 337 -10.96 -19.86 13.08
CA LYS A 337 -10.59 -20.53 11.81
C LYS A 337 -9.90 -19.57 10.86
N LEU A 338 -10.46 -18.38 10.62
CA LEU A 338 -9.91 -17.41 9.67
C LEU A 338 -8.59 -16.80 10.19
N VAL A 339 -8.44 -16.59 11.49
CA VAL A 339 -7.16 -16.19 12.09
C VAL A 339 -6.08 -17.25 11.85
N LYS A 340 -6.40 -18.54 12.04
CA LYS A 340 -5.45 -19.63 11.78
C LYS A 340 -5.02 -19.66 10.32
N LEU A 341 -5.98 -19.59 9.39
CA LEU A 341 -5.69 -19.52 7.95
C LEU A 341 -4.88 -18.27 7.58
N GLY A 342 -5.13 -17.13 8.25
CA GLY A 342 -4.36 -15.90 8.08
C GLY A 342 -2.91 -16.05 8.49
N LYS A 343 -2.63 -16.71 9.62
CA LYS A 343 -1.27 -17.03 10.07
C LYS A 343 -0.49 -17.88 9.06
N GLU A 344 -1.14 -18.89 8.50
CA GLU A 344 -0.54 -19.76 7.49
C GLU A 344 -0.30 -19.00 6.18
N ASN A 345 -1.28 -18.20 5.74
CA ASN A 345 -1.22 -17.47 4.49
C ASN A 345 -0.18 -16.34 4.50
N VAL A 346 0.02 -15.67 5.64
CA VAL A 346 0.91 -14.51 5.76
C VAL A 346 2.39 -14.86 5.58
N GLU A 347 2.78 -16.12 5.76
CA GLU A 347 4.14 -16.60 5.55
C GLU A 347 4.63 -16.41 4.11
N ARG A 348 3.75 -16.23 3.14
CA ARG A 348 4.11 -15.88 1.76
C ARG A 348 4.75 -14.49 1.63
N PHE A 349 4.47 -13.59 2.57
CA PHE A 349 4.79 -12.17 2.53
C PHE A 349 5.96 -11.83 3.47
N ASN A 350 7.05 -12.59 3.38
CA ASN A 350 8.25 -12.37 4.17
C ASN A 350 9.38 -11.72 3.35
N ARG A 351 10.37 -11.13 4.03
CA ARG A 351 11.50 -10.42 3.41
C ARG A 351 12.40 -11.32 2.58
N ASN A 352 12.60 -12.56 3.04
CA ASN A 352 13.45 -13.52 2.32
C ASN A 352 12.84 -13.86 0.94
N ASN A 353 11.55 -14.17 0.89
CA ASN A 353 10.87 -14.43 -0.38
C ASN A 353 10.87 -13.18 -1.27
N PHE A 354 10.64 -12.00 -0.68
CA PHE A 354 10.59 -10.74 -1.40
C PHE A 354 11.91 -10.45 -2.13
N ILE A 355 13.06 -10.53 -1.43
CA ILE A 355 14.35 -10.24 -2.07
C ILE A 355 14.79 -11.34 -3.02
N LYS A 356 14.57 -12.62 -2.71
CA LYS A 356 14.89 -13.72 -3.60
C LYS A 356 14.18 -13.62 -4.96
N GLU A 357 12.92 -13.16 -4.97
CA GLU A 357 12.20 -12.93 -6.22
C GLU A 357 12.81 -11.79 -7.05
N PHE A 358 13.35 -10.74 -6.40
CA PHE A 358 14.12 -9.71 -7.11
C PHE A 358 15.43 -10.28 -7.67
N GLU A 359 16.15 -11.08 -6.89
CA GLU A 359 17.45 -11.64 -7.29
C GLU A 359 17.34 -12.56 -8.51
N LYS A 360 16.21 -13.23 -8.71
CA LYS A 360 15.92 -13.97 -9.95
C LYS A 360 15.86 -13.10 -11.22
N ILE A 361 15.83 -11.77 -11.10
CA ILE A 361 15.86 -10.85 -12.25
C ILE A 361 17.31 -10.60 -12.69
N TYR A 362 18.26 -10.71 -11.77
CA TYR A 362 19.67 -10.41 -12.03
C TYR A 362 20.44 -11.58 -12.68
N ASN A 363 19.88 -12.78 -12.51
CA ASN A 363 20.39 -14.02 -13.13
C ASN A 363 19.72 -14.23 -14.50
#